data_9ccd81fefb01d70e1eb8cf0a0946a163
#
_entry.id   9ccd81fefb01d70e1eb8cf0a0946a163
#
_cell.length_a   1.000
_cell.length_b   1.000
_cell.length_c   1.000
_cell.angle_alpha   90.00
_cell.angle_beta   90.00
_cell.angle_gamma   90.00
#
_symmetry.space_group_name_H-M   'P 1'
#
loop_
_entity.id
_entity.type
_entity.pdbx_description
1 polymer ?
#
loop_
_entity_poly.entity_id
_entity_poly.type
_entity_poly.pdbx_seq_one_letter_code
_entity_poly.pdbx_strand_id
1 'polypeptide(L)'
;GPVCVAKHLVPFLPGHVSLGNATNQVSAAPYGSAGILPITYGYIRMMGIEGLTRATKIAILSANYLAACFEDTYGTVYRGKNGTVGHEMILECRKLHEETGISENDIAKRLMDFGYHAPTLSFPVHGTLMIEPTESESLAELDNFVKVMLTIWDEIQEVKNGTADKEDNVL
;
A
#
# COMPACT_ATOMS: atom_id res chain seq x y z
N GLY A 1 7.37 15.72 -7.51
CA GLY A 1 8.12 15.51 -8.75
C GLY A 1 7.94 16.66 -9.73
N PRO A 2 8.93 16.94 -10.59
CA PRO A 2 8.80 17.97 -11.61
C PRO A 2 7.72 17.59 -12.64
N VAL A 3 6.93 18.58 -13.04
CA VAL A 3 5.91 18.44 -14.09
C VAL A 3 6.29 19.33 -15.27
N CYS A 4 6.35 18.74 -16.45
CA CYS A 4 6.60 19.45 -17.70
C CYS A 4 5.37 19.39 -18.59
N VAL A 5 5.15 20.43 -19.39
CA VAL A 5 4.00 20.51 -20.28
C VAL A 5 4.42 20.77 -21.72
N ALA A 6 3.62 20.33 -22.68
CA ALA A 6 3.79 20.67 -24.09
C ALA A 6 3.51 22.16 -24.31
N LYS A 7 4.12 22.75 -25.35
CA LYS A 7 4.09 24.21 -25.63
C LYS A 7 2.68 24.81 -25.62
N HIS A 8 1.68 24.11 -26.13
CA HIS A 8 0.29 24.59 -26.19
C HIS A 8 -0.39 24.68 -24.82
N LEU A 9 0.15 24.03 -23.78
CA LEU A 9 -0.36 24.08 -22.40
C LEU A 9 0.30 25.15 -21.54
N VAL A 10 1.39 25.77 -22.00
CA VAL A 10 2.10 26.82 -21.26
C VAL A 10 1.18 27.96 -20.82
N PRO A 11 0.22 28.45 -21.62
CA PRO A 11 -0.70 29.53 -21.18
C PRO A 11 -1.61 29.14 -20.01
N PHE A 12 -1.75 27.87 -19.71
CA PHE A 12 -2.60 27.33 -18.62
C PHE A 12 -1.81 26.99 -17.36
N LEU A 13 -0.49 27.19 -17.36
CA LEU A 13 0.33 26.97 -16.18
C LEU A 13 -0.06 27.95 -15.06
N PRO A 14 0.03 27.51 -13.79
CA PRO A 14 -0.18 28.39 -12.64
C PRO A 14 0.80 29.58 -12.67
N GLY A 15 0.31 30.73 -12.32
CA GLY A 15 1.16 31.90 -12.04
C GLY A 15 1.66 31.90 -10.60
N HIS A 16 2.48 32.88 -10.27
CA HIS A 16 2.91 33.13 -8.91
C HIS A 16 3.17 34.64 -8.70
N VAL A 17 2.79 35.15 -7.53
CA VAL A 17 2.93 36.58 -7.21
C VAL A 17 4.38 37.08 -7.35
N SER A 18 5.37 36.26 -6.95
CA SER A 18 6.80 36.64 -7.09
C SER A 18 7.32 36.63 -8.53
N LEU A 19 6.56 36.10 -9.48
CA LEU A 19 6.85 36.12 -10.92
C LEU A 19 6.06 37.19 -11.67
N GLY A 20 5.36 38.09 -10.93
CA GLY A 20 4.54 39.12 -11.51
C GLY A 20 3.20 38.64 -12.09
N ASN A 21 2.81 37.46 -11.87
CA ASN A 21 1.54 36.87 -12.31
C ASN A 21 0.92 36.02 -11.20
N ALA A 22 -0.06 36.51 -10.48
CA ALA A 22 -0.75 35.82 -9.40
C ALA A 22 -1.95 34.97 -9.87
N THR A 23 -2.16 34.86 -11.19
CA THR A 23 -3.31 34.11 -11.73
C THR A 23 -3.17 32.60 -11.46
N ASN A 24 -4.20 31.99 -10.87
CA ASN A 24 -4.26 30.55 -10.61
C ASN A 24 -3.07 30.02 -9.81
N GLN A 25 -2.56 30.77 -8.84
CA GLN A 25 -1.48 30.31 -7.97
C GLN A 25 -1.92 29.08 -7.17
N VAL A 26 -1.12 28.00 -7.20
CA VAL A 26 -1.42 26.70 -6.56
C VAL A 26 -0.46 26.34 -5.44
N SER A 27 0.67 27.04 -5.31
CA SER A 27 1.69 26.75 -4.29
C SER A 27 2.29 28.02 -3.70
N ALA A 28 2.90 27.90 -2.53
CA ALA A 28 3.58 29.01 -1.86
C ALA A 28 4.93 29.39 -2.52
N ALA A 29 5.51 28.51 -3.32
CA ALA A 29 6.74 28.76 -4.07
C ALA A 29 6.50 28.54 -5.57
N PRO A 30 7.06 29.39 -6.47
CA PRO A 30 6.74 29.38 -7.90
C PRO A 30 7.13 28.07 -8.61
N TYR A 31 8.16 27.40 -8.12
CA TYR A 31 8.69 26.14 -8.71
C TYR A 31 8.70 24.99 -7.71
N GLY A 32 7.88 25.06 -6.66
CA GLY A 32 7.83 24.09 -5.57
C GLY A 32 8.96 24.29 -4.54
N SER A 33 9.05 23.38 -3.58
CA SER A 33 10.03 23.45 -2.48
C SER A 33 11.34 22.79 -2.88
N ALA A 34 12.32 23.57 -3.35
CA ALA A 34 13.65 23.08 -3.72
C ALA A 34 14.40 22.43 -2.55
N GLY A 35 14.03 22.77 -1.29
CA GLY A 35 14.61 22.17 -0.08
C GLY A 35 14.41 20.64 0.05
N ILE A 36 13.47 20.03 -0.68
CA ILE A 36 13.30 18.58 -0.70
C ILE A 36 14.34 17.85 -1.58
N LEU A 37 14.99 18.55 -2.53
CA LEU A 37 15.94 17.94 -3.46
C LEU A 37 17.18 17.35 -2.78
N PRO A 38 17.75 17.93 -1.70
CA PRO A 38 18.83 17.30 -0.95
C PRO A 38 18.48 15.93 -0.37
N ILE A 39 17.20 15.67 -0.03
CA ILE A 39 16.74 14.39 0.47
C ILE A 39 16.89 13.33 -0.64
N THR A 40 16.36 13.61 -1.83
CA THR A 40 16.49 12.72 -2.99
C THR A 40 17.96 12.52 -3.38
N TYR A 41 18.74 13.60 -3.39
CA TYR A 41 20.18 13.53 -3.69
C TYR A 41 20.92 12.65 -2.67
N GLY A 42 20.67 12.86 -1.37
CA GLY A 42 21.25 12.04 -0.31
C GLY A 42 20.88 10.57 -0.44
N TYR A 43 19.61 10.26 -0.68
CA TYR A 43 19.15 8.89 -0.90
C TYR A 43 19.86 8.20 -2.09
N ILE A 44 19.91 8.87 -3.24
CA ILE A 44 20.61 8.34 -4.42
C ILE A 44 22.10 8.14 -4.14
N ARG A 45 22.76 9.08 -3.45
CA ARG A 45 24.18 8.98 -3.10
C ARG A 45 24.48 7.85 -2.12
N MET A 46 23.59 7.60 -1.17
CA MET A 46 23.71 6.51 -0.19
C MET A 46 23.50 5.14 -0.85
N MET A 47 22.49 5.02 -1.69
CA MET A 47 22.10 3.74 -2.31
C MET A 47 22.99 3.36 -3.50
N GLY A 48 23.41 4.33 -4.30
CA GLY A 48 24.05 4.07 -5.57
C GLY A 48 23.14 3.33 -6.57
N ILE A 49 23.64 3.04 -7.75
CA ILE A 49 22.87 2.36 -8.80
C ILE A 49 22.51 0.92 -8.41
N GLU A 50 23.42 0.23 -7.75
CA GLU A 50 23.21 -1.16 -7.31
C GLU A 50 22.16 -1.22 -6.19
N GLY A 51 22.27 -0.32 -5.19
CA GLY A 51 21.33 -0.24 -4.07
C GLY A 51 19.91 0.11 -4.53
N LEU A 52 19.75 1.09 -5.40
CA LEU A 52 18.44 1.47 -5.98
C LEU A 52 17.79 0.30 -6.75
N THR A 53 18.58 -0.38 -7.58
CA THR A 53 18.10 -1.54 -8.32
C THR A 53 17.72 -2.69 -7.37
N ARG A 54 18.54 -2.94 -6.35
CA ARG A 54 18.28 -3.97 -5.35
C ARG A 54 17.03 -3.67 -4.53
N ALA A 55 16.85 -2.42 -4.08
CA ALA A 55 15.66 -1.99 -3.34
C ALA A 55 14.38 -2.32 -4.12
N THR A 56 14.30 -1.95 -5.41
CA THR A 56 13.16 -2.26 -6.26
C THR A 56 12.91 -3.77 -6.39
N LYS A 57 13.98 -4.57 -6.57
CA LYS A 57 13.86 -6.03 -6.67
C LYS A 57 13.34 -6.64 -5.37
N ILE A 58 13.83 -6.17 -4.22
CA ILE A 58 13.37 -6.65 -2.91
C ILE A 58 11.92 -6.25 -2.66
N ALA A 59 11.50 -5.02 -2.97
CA ALA A 59 10.10 -4.61 -2.84
C ALA A 59 9.15 -5.55 -3.62
N ILE A 60 9.49 -5.85 -4.86
CA ILE A 60 8.71 -6.80 -5.70
C ILE A 60 8.74 -8.21 -5.12
N LEU A 61 9.91 -8.68 -4.67
CA LEU A 61 10.04 -10.01 -4.06
C LEU A 61 9.21 -10.13 -2.79
N SER A 62 9.26 -9.13 -1.90
CA SER A 62 8.50 -9.10 -0.64
C SER A 62 6.99 -9.14 -0.88
N ALA A 63 6.47 -8.36 -1.83
CA ALA A 63 5.05 -8.40 -2.17
C ALA A 63 4.62 -9.75 -2.75
N ASN A 64 5.45 -10.37 -3.60
CA ASN A 64 5.18 -11.70 -4.15
C ASN A 64 5.30 -12.82 -3.10
N TYR A 65 6.20 -12.68 -2.12
CA TYR A 65 6.29 -13.57 -0.97
C TYR A 65 4.98 -13.57 -0.18
N LEU A 66 4.48 -12.39 0.20
CA LEU A 66 3.21 -12.27 0.92
C LEU A 66 2.04 -12.81 0.07
N ALA A 67 2.01 -12.49 -1.23
CA ALA A 67 0.97 -13.00 -2.13
C ALA A 67 0.93 -14.53 -2.19
N ALA A 68 2.09 -15.17 -2.14
CA ALA A 68 2.17 -16.64 -2.08
C ALA A 68 1.69 -17.19 -0.73
N CYS A 69 2.04 -16.52 0.38
CA CYS A 69 1.61 -16.95 1.72
C CYS A 69 0.08 -16.87 1.92
N PHE A 70 -0.60 -15.96 1.21
CA PHE A 70 -2.05 -15.77 1.34
C PHE A 70 -2.88 -16.39 0.22
N GLU A 71 -2.29 -17.18 -0.67
CA GLU A 71 -2.96 -17.76 -1.85
C GLU A 71 -4.18 -18.59 -1.48
N ASP A 72 -4.03 -19.49 -0.49
CA ASP A 72 -5.06 -20.44 -0.06
C ASP A 72 -6.03 -19.84 0.99
N THR A 73 -5.84 -18.59 1.39
CA THR A 73 -6.67 -17.91 2.39
C THR A 73 -7.40 -16.72 1.76
N TYR A 74 -6.89 -15.52 1.92
CA TYR A 74 -7.49 -14.30 1.38
C TYR A 74 -7.49 -14.25 -0.15
N GLY A 75 -6.43 -14.77 -0.79
CA GLY A 75 -6.20 -14.61 -2.22
C GLY A 75 -5.75 -13.21 -2.63
N THR A 76 -5.39 -13.08 -3.90
CA THR A 76 -4.89 -11.81 -4.46
C THR A 76 -5.71 -11.42 -5.68
N VAL A 77 -6.27 -10.18 -5.70
CA VAL A 77 -7.16 -9.71 -6.77
C VAL A 77 -6.37 -9.47 -8.02
N TYR A 78 -5.42 -8.74 -8.22
CA TYR A 78 -4.73 -8.46 -9.48
C TYR A 78 -3.39 -9.16 -9.56
N ARG A 79 -3.17 -9.88 -10.67
CA ARG A 79 -1.90 -10.53 -10.99
C ARG A 79 -1.54 -10.28 -12.45
N GLY A 80 -0.25 -10.17 -12.72
CA GLY A 80 0.28 -10.10 -14.09
C GLY A 80 0.17 -11.44 -14.83
N LYS A 81 0.58 -11.45 -16.10
CA LYS A 81 0.53 -12.64 -16.98
C LYS A 81 1.24 -13.88 -16.43
N ASN A 82 2.26 -13.67 -15.60
CA ASN A 82 3.04 -14.74 -14.98
C ASN A 82 2.54 -15.12 -13.59
N GLY A 83 1.37 -14.66 -13.16
CA GLY A 83 0.82 -14.90 -11.83
C GLY A 83 1.47 -14.10 -10.71
N THR A 84 2.34 -13.14 -11.03
CA THR A 84 3.04 -12.30 -10.05
C THR A 84 2.36 -10.94 -9.85
N VAL A 85 2.63 -10.32 -8.71
CA VAL A 85 2.24 -8.93 -8.40
C VAL A 85 3.43 -7.98 -8.59
N GLY A 86 3.19 -6.67 -8.51
CA GLY A 86 4.24 -5.64 -8.50
C GLY A 86 4.92 -5.51 -7.13
N HIS A 87 5.10 -4.28 -6.67
CA HIS A 87 5.65 -3.97 -5.34
C HIS A 87 4.59 -3.96 -4.23
N GLU A 88 3.33 -4.12 -4.61
CA GLU A 88 2.17 -4.18 -3.73
C GLU A 88 1.25 -5.33 -4.15
N MET A 89 0.38 -5.74 -3.23
CA MET A 89 -0.63 -6.77 -3.48
C MET A 89 -1.98 -6.33 -2.92
N ILE A 90 -3.05 -6.79 -3.56
CA ILE A 90 -4.43 -6.48 -3.17
C ILE A 90 -5.09 -7.75 -2.66
N LEU A 91 -5.34 -7.82 -1.35
CA LEU A 91 -6.05 -8.94 -0.73
C LEU A 91 -7.56 -8.84 -0.96
N GLU A 92 -8.18 -9.97 -1.26
CA GLU A 92 -9.62 -10.09 -1.47
C GLU A 92 -10.35 -10.30 -0.12
N CYS A 93 -11.21 -9.37 0.26
CA CYS A 93 -12.01 -9.47 1.50
C CYS A 93 -13.53 -9.54 1.25
N ARG A 94 -14.00 -9.32 0.02
CA ARG A 94 -15.44 -9.25 -0.30
C ARG A 94 -16.17 -10.56 -0.01
N LYS A 95 -15.56 -11.70 -0.38
CA LYS A 95 -16.15 -13.02 -0.10
C LYS A 95 -16.26 -13.30 1.39
N LEU A 96 -15.26 -12.91 2.16
CA LEU A 96 -15.29 -13.04 3.62
C LEU A 96 -16.44 -12.22 4.20
N HIS A 97 -16.58 -10.98 3.75
CA HIS A 97 -17.68 -10.12 4.18
C HIS A 97 -19.05 -10.71 3.82
N GLU A 98 -19.23 -11.21 2.61
CA GLU A 98 -20.48 -11.86 2.20
C GLU A 98 -20.84 -13.09 3.05
N GLU A 99 -19.85 -13.88 3.46
CA GLU A 99 -20.06 -15.12 4.20
C GLU A 99 -20.19 -14.92 5.70
N THR A 100 -19.48 -13.95 6.28
CA THR A 100 -19.32 -13.79 7.73
C THR A 100 -19.84 -12.46 8.28
N GLY A 101 -19.96 -11.44 7.44
CA GLY A 101 -20.19 -10.05 7.86
C GLY A 101 -18.89 -9.29 8.19
N ILE A 102 -17.75 -9.97 8.31
CA ILE A 102 -16.46 -9.35 8.65
C ILE A 102 -15.90 -8.61 7.42
N SER A 103 -15.67 -7.33 7.55
CA SER A 103 -15.19 -6.45 6.50
C SER A 103 -13.68 -6.26 6.53
N GLU A 104 -13.12 -5.68 5.46
CA GLU A 104 -11.72 -5.23 5.41
C GLU A 104 -11.38 -4.22 6.53
N ASN A 105 -12.37 -3.46 6.98
CA ASN A 105 -12.21 -2.51 8.07
C ASN A 105 -12.03 -3.22 9.43
N ASP A 106 -12.75 -4.31 9.66
CA ASP A 106 -12.64 -5.10 10.87
C ASP A 106 -11.27 -5.80 10.92
N ILE A 107 -10.83 -6.39 9.81
CA ILE A 107 -9.48 -6.97 9.66
C ILE A 107 -8.40 -5.92 9.95
N ALA A 108 -8.55 -4.71 9.41
CA ALA A 108 -7.61 -3.63 9.61
C ALA A 108 -7.53 -3.18 11.08
N LYS A 109 -8.67 -3.09 11.77
CA LYS A 109 -8.71 -2.79 13.22
C LYS A 109 -8.06 -3.90 14.03
N ARG A 110 -8.35 -5.16 13.69
CA ARG A 110 -7.74 -6.30 14.35
C ARG A 110 -6.23 -6.34 14.19
N LEU A 111 -5.69 -5.96 13.02
CA LEU A 111 -4.26 -5.77 12.81
C LEU A 111 -3.65 -4.74 13.78
N MET A 112 -4.38 -3.67 14.09
CA MET A 112 -3.93 -2.65 15.06
C MET A 112 -3.79 -3.23 16.48
N ASP A 113 -4.64 -4.17 16.89
CA ASP A 113 -4.53 -4.87 18.17
C ASP A 113 -3.23 -5.69 18.25
N PHE A 114 -2.76 -6.20 17.11
CA PHE A 114 -1.46 -6.88 17.00
C PHE A 114 -0.27 -5.91 16.81
N GLY A 115 -0.51 -4.58 16.87
CA GLY A 115 0.52 -3.56 16.76
C GLY A 115 0.92 -3.17 15.33
N TYR A 116 0.18 -3.61 14.32
CA TYR A 116 0.40 -3.21 12.93
C TYR A 116 -0.37 -1.95 12.55
N HIS A 117 0.25 -1.10 11.75
CA HIS A 117 -0.48 -0.04 11.07
C HIS A 117 -1.40 -0.64 10.02
N ALA A 118 -2.66 -0.18 9.99
CA ALA A 118 -3.63 -0.70 9.04
C ALA A 118 -3.19 -0.46 7.59
N PRO A 119 -3.31 -1.47 6.71
CA PRO A 119 -3.10 -1.30 5.28
C PRO A 119 -4.11 -0.32 4.66
N THR A 120 -3.87 0.11 3.42
CA THR A 120 -4.82 0.93 2.68
C THR A 120 -6.10 0.14 2.42
N LEU A 121 -7.22 0.70 2.90
CA LEU A 121 -8.55 0.09 2.83
C LEU A 121 -9.24 0.42 1.51
N SER A 122 -9.97 -0.55 0.97
CA SER A 122 -10.92 -0.35 -0.15
C SER A 122 -10.32 0.39 -1.36
N PHE A 123 -9.06 0.16 -1.66
CA PHE A 123 -8.35 0.76 -2.79
C PHE A 123 -7.40 -0.26 -3.44
N PRO A 124 -7.33 -0.30 -4.79
CA PRO A 124 -8.13 0.44 -5.77
C PRO A 124 -9.56 -0.09 -5.94
N VAL A 125 -9.90 -1.17 -5.25
CA VAL A 125 -11.22 -1.81 -5.31
C VAL A 125 -11.84 -1.84 -3.92
N HIS A 126 -13.13 -1.54 -3.84
CA HIS A 126 -13.88 -1.62 -2.59
C HIS A 126 -13.88 -3.06 -2.02
N GLY A 127 -13.78 -3.18 -0.70
CA GLY A 127 -13.76 -4.47 -0.03
C GLY A 127 -12.42 -5.22 -0.13
N THR A 128 -11.32 -4.49 -0.26
CA THR A 128 -9.96 -5.06 -0.37
C THR A 128 -8.99 -4.37 0.57
N LEU A 129 -7.85 -5.01 0.81
CA LEU A 129 -6.70 -4.45 1.54
C LEU A 129 -5.49 -4.38 0.61
N MET A 130 -4.88 -3.20 0.45
CA MET A 130 -3.64 -3.04 -0.30
C MET A 130 -2.45 -3.08 0.63
N ILE A 131 -1.57 -4.06 0.43
CA ILE A 131 -0.38 -4.28 1.25
C ILE A 131 0.86 -4.00 0.43
N GLU A 132 1.69 -3.07 0.91
CA GLU A 132 2.97 -2.69 0.33
C GLU A 132 4.08 -2.91 1.36
N PRO A 133 4.79 -4.06 1.33
CA PRO A 133 5.83 -4.37 2.32
C PRO A 133 7.09 -3.55 2.13
N THR A 134 7.28 -2.91 1.00
CA THR A 134 8.47 -2.18 0.57
C THR A 134 9.74 -3.06 0.52
N GLU A 135 10.90 -2.43 0.44
CA GLU A 135 12.22 -3.07 0.57
C GLU A 135 12.76 -3.03 2.00
N SER A 136 12.07 -2.32 2.90
CA SER A 136 12.59 -2.01 4.23
C SER A 136 12.27 -3.07 5.28
N GLU A 137 11.27 -3.91 5.05
CA GLU A 137 10.88 -4.96 5.97
C GLU A 137 11.83 -6.16 5.89
N SER A 138 12.21 -6.69 7.05
CA SER A 138 12.99 -7.92 7.13
C SER A 138 12.10 -9.15 6.84
N LEU A 139 12.72 -10.27 6.43
CA LEU A 139 11.98 -11.53 6.27
C LEU A 139 11.27 -11.94 7.57
N ALA A 140 11.93 -11.77 8.71
CA ALA A 140 11.33 -12.09 10.01
C ALA A 140 10.08 -11.25 10.30
N GLU A 141 10.05 -9.98 9.88
CA GLU A 141 8.88 -9.12 10.01
C GLU A 141 7.77 -9.51 9.04
N LEU A 142 8.11 -9.87 7.81
CA LEU A 142 7.15 -10.42 6.85
C LEU A 142 6.52 -11.71 7.36
N ASP A 143 7.33 -12.62 7.93
CA ASP A 143 6.85 -13.88 8.53
C ASP A 143 5.92 -13.60 9.72
N ASN A 144 6.25 -12.61 10.55
CA ASN A 144 5.42 -12.21 11.68
C ASN A 144 4.07 -11.62 11.19
N PHE A 145 4.11 -10.77 10.17
CA PHE A 145 2.90 -10.25 9.54
C PHE A 145 2.02 -11.38 8.96
N VAL A 146 2.61 -12.33 8.26
CA VAL A 146 1.90 -13.52 7.75
C VAL A 146 1.23 -14.29 8.90
N LYS A 147 1.96 -14.54 9.99
CA LYS A 147 1.42 -15.23 11.16
C LYS A 147 0.21 -14.51 11.75
N VAL A 148 0.29 -13.19 11.89
CA VAL A 148 -0.82 -12.37 12.41
C VAL A 148 -2.02 -12.43 11.47
N MET A 149 -1.83 -12.26 10.18
CA MET A 149 -2.91 -12.35 9.20
C MET A 149 -3.57 -13.74 9.18
N LEU A 150 -2.80 -14.81 9.32
CA LEU A 150 -3.36 -16.16 9.43
C LEU A 150 -4.12 -16.36 10.76
N THR A 151 -3.67 -15.76 11.86
CA THR A 151 -4.43 -15.75 13.12
C THR A 151 -5.78 -15.06 12.93
N ILE A 152 -5.81 -13.90 12.28
CA ILE A 152 -7.06 -13.19 11.96
C ILE A 152 -7.94 -14.04 11.02
N TRP A 153 -7.34 -14.72 10.06
CA TRP A 153 -8.07 -15.66 9.21
C TRP A 153 -8.76 -16.77 10.02
N ASP A 154 -8.06 -17.36 10.99
CA ASP A 154 -8.63 -18.40 11.85
C ASP A 154 -9.79 -17.84 12.70
N GLU A 155 -9.65 -16.64 13.26
CA GLU A 155 -10.74 -15.92 13.98
C GLU A 155 -11.96 -15.70 13.05
N ILE A 156 -11.76 -15.33 11.79
CA ILE A 156 -12.85 -15.23 10.78
C ILE A 156 -13.51 -16.60 10.53
N GLN A 157 -12.72 -17.67 10.47
CA GLN A 157 -13.26 -19.03 10.31
C GLN A 157 -14.09 -19.47 11.53
N GLU A 158 -13.77 -19.02 12.75
CA GLU A 158 -14.58 -19.26 13.94
C GLU A 158 -15.98 -18.62 13.80
N VAL A 159 -16.04 -17.37 13.31
CA VAL A 159 -17.32 -16.69 13.01
C VAL A 159 -18.07 -17.43 11.91
N LYS A 160 -17.38 -17.82 10.83
CA LYS A 160 -17.98 -18.55 9.71
C LYS A 160 -18.60 -19.88 10.12
N ASN A 161 -17.92 -20.60 11.01
CA ASN A 161 -18.33 -21.92 11.47
C ASN A 161 -19.34 -21.86 12.63
N GLY A 162 -19.65 -20.66 13.16
CA GLY A 162 -20.58 -20.45 14.28
C GLY A 162 -20.01 -20.82 15.65
N THR A 163 -18.69 -20.93 15.78
CA THR A 163 -18.00 -21.13 17.07
C THR A 163 -17.74 -19.78 17.78
N ALA A 164 -17.71 -18.69 17.04
CA ALA A 164 -17.76 -17.34 17.56
C ALA A 164 -19.06 -16.63 17.11
N ASP A 165 -19.52 -15.66 17.90
CA ASP A 165 -20.70 -14.89 17.59
C ASP A 165 -20.46 -13.94 16.40
N LYS A 166 -21.48 -13.67 15.58
CA LYS A 166 -21.34 -12.81 14.40
C LYS A 166 -21.24 -11.33 14.73
N GLU A 167 -21.84 -10.88 15.82
CA GLU A 167 -21.91 -9.48 16.22
C GLU A 167 -21.01 -9.15 17.42
N ASP A 168 -20.77 -10.15 18.28
CA ASP A 168 -19.93 -10.02 19.49
C ASP A 168 -18.75 -10.99 19.43
N ASN A 169 -17.71 -10.59 18.74
CA ASN A 169 -16.47 -11.34 18.53
C ASN A 169 -15.24 -10.44 18.64
N VAL A 170 -14.05 -10.95 18.38
CA VAL A 170 -12.76 -10.22 18.53
C VAL A 170 -12.41 -9.31 17.34
N LEU A 171 -13.17 -9.39 16.24
CA LEU A 171 -12.91 -8.65 14.98
C LEU A 171 -13.70 -7.35 14.91
#